data_eb481e679b1dada684019aa3370805e7
#
_entry.id   eb481e679b1dada684019aa3370805e7
#
_cell.length_a   1.000
_cell.length_b   1.000
_cell.length_c   1.000
_cell.angle_alpha   90.00
_cell.angle_beta   90.00
_cell.angle_gamma   90.00
#
_symmetry.space_group_name_H-M   'P 1'
#
loop_
_entity.id
_entity.type
_entity.pdbx_description
1 polymer ?
#
loop_
_entity_poly.entity_id
_entity_poly.type
_entity_poly.pdbx_seq_one_letter_code
_entity_poly.pdbx_strand_id
1 'polypeptide(L)'
;MTIYVLVQFSEIFGVSMIYAYLPLALEHTGVPLASIASLSGLTIAGIFIVGAPQVPIWLAIAELRSRRLVIVRSGLIALVALIAFALAQEAWQLIGATLALGFWLGNTGVMLATIREVSPERARTRSIALFSAAAPMGFALGPLLAGAMIDGLGLSLAAPIMVAALLNAALIVANIVAIPDVRPHYPPTGGVLEVARRGLREVFADPRIRAGYLVLGFAIAGERMLRPVFPLRIAEVVIGPSIMGIAEPLAAPGVAGTVGLLTGLSALGGALAAPLLATRLVPRIGAPRVMAVGFVAAAVAAGAMIVVSTTFGLALSNTLLAAASALLQAMVFTWLANAVTERRRTAALSLSLFPLYAGAVVGPLISSAVALTGTPRVGDALALTPVFLGSVLLLTLGILAVRRLPAGERGAR
;
A
#
# COMPACT_ATOMS: atom_id res chain seq x y z
N MET A 1 -6.51 22.86 -5.35
CA MET A 1 -5.57 21.80 -5.72
C MET A 1 -4.62 21.42 -4.59
N THR A 2 -3.87 22.36 -4.05
CA THR A 2 -2.89 22.12 -2.95
C THR A 2 -3.50 21.35 -1.75
N ILE A 3 -4.74 21.68 -1.38
CA ILE A 3 -5.43 20.99 -0.27
C ILE A 3 -5.61 19.49 -0.53
N TYR A 4 -5.98 19.05 -1.74
CA TYR A 4 -6.12 17.62 -2.05
C TYR A 4 -4.79 16.88 -1.96
N VAL A 5 -3.69 17.52 -2.35
CA VAL A 5 -2.32 16.97 -2.21
C VAL A 5 -1.97 16.82 -0.73
N LEU A 6 -2.27 17.83 0.09
CA LEU A 6 -2.01 17.82 1.53
C LEU A 6 -2.89 16.81 2.26
N VAL A 7 -4.17 16.69 1.90
CA VAL A 7 -5.09 15.69 2.47
C VAL A 7 -4.60 14.27 2.15
N GLN A 8 -4.26 13.99 0.88
CA GLN A 8 -3.72 12.69 0.48
C GLN A 8 -2.40 12.37 1.21
N PHE A 9 -1.51 13.35 1.34
CA PHE A 9 -0.27 13.21 2.08
C PHE A 9 -0.54 12.88 3.56
N SER A 10 -1.36 13.67 4.25
CA SER A 10 -1.64 13.52 5.68
C SER A 10 -2.29 12.18 6.02
N GLU A 11 -3.28 11.77 5.23
CA GLU A 11 -3.95 10.49 5.43
C GLU A 11 -2.97 9.32 5.28
N ILE A 12 -2.16 9.31 4.22
CA ILE A 12 -1.17 8.27 4.01
C ILE A 12 -0.03 8.33 5.03
N PHE A 13 0.38 9.54 5.44
CA PHE A 13 1.38 9.75 6.49
C PHE A 13 0.98 9.06 7.79
N GLY A 14 -0.25 9.27 8.27
CA GLY A 14 -0.75 8.60 9.48
C GLY A 14 -0.96 7.10 9.31
N VAL A 15 -1.61 6.68 8.23
CA VAL A 15 -1.87 5.27 7.94
C VAL A 15 -0.59 4.45 7.78
N SER A 16 0.46 5.04 7.19
CA SER A 16 1.75 4.36 7.01
C SER A 16 2.47 4.08 8.33
N MET A 17 2.28 4.92 9.35
CA MET A 17 2.79 4.66 10.71
C MET A 17 2.10 3.43 11.31
N ILE A 18 0.77 3.33 11.20
CA ILE A 18 0.04 2.15 11.68
C ILE A 18 0.58 0.88 10.99
N TYR A 19 0.76 0.89 9.67
CA TYR A 19 1.29 -0.29 8.97
C TYR A 19 2.69 -0.68 9.40
N ALA A 20 3.57 0.28 9.62
CA ALA A 20 4.96 0.02 9.99
C ALA A 20 5.10 -0.45 11.44
N TYR A 21 4.27 0.09 12.34
CA TYR A 21 4.43 -0.10 13.78
C TYR A 21 3.32 -0.95 14.43
N LEU A 22 2.39 -1.52 13.65
CA LEU A 22 1.39 -2.46 14.17
C LEU A 22 2.01 -3.65 14.92
N PRO A 23 3.10 -4.30 14.42
CA PRO A 23 3.77 -5.36 15.17
C PRO A 23 4.30 -4.89 16.54
N LEU A 24 4.95 -3.72 16.61
CA LEU A 24 5.42 -3.13 17.85
C LEU A 24 4.26 -2.79 18.80
N ALA A 25 3.16 -2.23 18.28
CA ALA A 25 1.99 -1.93 19.09
C ALA A 25 1.36 -3.20 19.68
N LEU A 26 1.27 -4.29 18.91
CA LEU A 26 0.77 -5.58 19.39
C LEU A 26 1.67 -6.17 20.47
N GLU A 27 2.99 -6.07 20.32
CA GLU A 27 3.95 -6.50 21.36
C GLU A 27 3.69 -5.77 22.68
N HIS A 28 3.55 -4.44 22.67
CA HIS A 28 3.24 -3.63 23.85
C HIS A 28 1.93 -4.00 24.55
N THR A 29 0.97 -4.60 23.86
CA THR A 29 -0.27 -5.11 24.47
C THR A 29 -0.15 -6.54 24.99
N GLY A 30 1.06 -7.09 25.05
CA GLY A 30 1.34 -8.42 25.58
C GLY A 30 1.03 -9.57 24.61
N VAL A 31 0.86 -9.31 23.32
CA VAL A 31 0.70 -10.37 22.32
C VAL A 31 2.02 -11.16 22.20
N PRO A 32 1.98 -12.51 22.34
CA PRO A 32 3.17 -13.32 22.22
C PRO A 32 3.87 -13.12 20.87
N LEU A 33 5.21 -13.00 20.89
CA LEU A 33 6.04 -12.74 19.70
C LEU A 33 5.74 -13.70 18.54
N ALA A 34 5.52 -14.99 18.83
CA ALA A 34 5.17 -16.02 17.86
C ALA A 34 3.86 -15.72 17.10
N SER A 35 2.95 -14.94 17.68
CA SER A 35 1.63 -14.62 17.10
C SER A 35 1.61 -13.26 16.40
N ILE A 36 2.62 -12.41 16.61
CA ILE A 36 2.62 -11.04 16.08
C ILE A 36 2.60 -11.02 14.55
N ALA A 37 3.41 -11.85 13.90
CA ALA A 37 3.45 -11.92 12.44
C ALA A 37 2.09 -12.28 11.83
N SER A 38 1.44 -13.31 12.38
CA SER A 38 0.15 -13.79 11.94
C SER A 38 -0.96 -12.76 12.21
N LEU A 39 -1.02 -12.23 13.43
CA LEU A 39 -2.05 -11.26 13.82
C LEU A 39 -1.92 -9.95 13.05
N SER A 40 -0.70 -9.45 12.84
CA SER A 40 -0.44 -8.27 12.01
C SER A 40 -0.91 -8.48 10.57
N GLY A 41 -0.59 -9.63 9.98
CA GLY A 41 -1.01 -9.95 8.62
C GLY A 41 -2.54 -10.06 8.47
N LEU A 42 -3.21 -10.74 9.39
CA LEU A 42 -4.68 -10.83 9.43
C LEU A 42 -5.32 -9.45 9.57
N THR A 43 -4.78 -8.61 10.44
CA THR A 43 -5.30 -7.26 10.68
C THR A 43 -5.11 -6.36 9.45
N ILE A 44 -3.94 -6.39 8.82
CA ILE A 44 -3.68 -5.63 7.58
C ILE A 44 -4.58 -6.12 6.43
N ALA A 45 -4.72 -7.43 6.24
CA ALA A 45 -5.66 -7.99 5.27
C ALA A 45 -7.09 -7.54 5.54
N GLY A 46 -7.49 -7.53 6.81
CA GLY A 46 -8.81 -7.12 7.27
C GLY A 46 -9.21 -5.71 6.84
N ILE A 47 -8.26 -4.75 6.78
CA ILE A 47 -8.52 -3.40 6.25
C ILE A 47 -9.12 -3.49 4.84
N PHE A 48 -8.51 -4.29 3.98
CA PHE A 48 -8.93 -4.40 2.58
C PHE A 48 -10.15 -5.31 2.41
N ILE A 49 -10.33 -6.33 3.26
CA ILE A 49 -11.54 -7.17 3.30
C ILE A 49 -12.76 -6.31 3.63
N VAL A 50 -12.65 -5.45 4.64
CA VAL A 50 -13.71 -4.52 5.05
C VAL A 50 -13.91 -3.43 4.01
N GLY A 51 -12.83 -2.89 3.46
CA GLY A 51 -12.86 -1.68 2.66
C GLY A 51 -13.11 -1.89 1.17
N ALA A 52 -12.51 -2.89 0.54
CA ALA A 52 -12.59 -3.07 -0.91
C ALA A 52 -14.02 -3.19 -1.46
N PRO A 53 -14.96 -3.90 -0.81
CA PRO A 53 -16.35 -3.98 -1.28
C PRO A 53 -17.09 -2.64 -1.27
N GLN A 54 -16.66 -1.70 -0.42
CA GLN A 54 -17.32 -0.41 -0.27
C GLN A 54 -16.85 0.62 -1.31
N VAL A 55 -15.67 0.43 -1.90
CA VAL A 55 -15.07 1.42 -2.83
C VAL A 55 -15.98 1.76 -4.00
N PRO A 56 -16.59 0.80 -4.74
CA PRO A 56 -17.52 1.12 -5.81
C PRO A 56 -18.76 1.91 -5.33
N ILE A 57 -19.21 1.64 -4.11
CA ILE A 57 -20.34 2.33 -3.47
C ILE A 57 -19.99 3.78 -3.21
N TRP A 58 -18.82 4.04 -2.60
CA TRP A 58 -18.36 5.39 -2.32
C TRP A 58 -18.07 6.20 -3.58
N LEU A 59 -17.53 5.56 -4.63
CA LEU A 59 -17.37 6.19 -5.94
C LEU A 59 -18.72 6.59 -6.52
N ALA A 60 -19.72 5.71 -6.47
CA ALA A 60 -21.07 6.02 -6.93
C ALA A 60 -21.74 7.14 -6.11
N ILE A 61 -21.56 7.17 -4.79
CA ILE A 61 -22.05 8.27 -3.92
C ILE A 61 -21.37 9.58 -4.30
N ALA A 62 -20.06 9.58 -4.56
CA ALA A 62 -19.33 10.77 -5.00
C ALA A 62 -19.89 11.35 -6.32
N GLU A 63 -20.23 10.47 -7.26
CA GLU A 63 -20.76 10.86 -8.56
C GLU A 63 -22.26 11.27 -8.52
N LEU A 64 -23.04 10.65 -7.62
CA LEU A 64 -24.50 10.92 -7.54
C LEU A 64 -24.85 12.03 -6.56
N ARG A 65 -24.03 12.26 -5.52
CA ARG A 65 -24.36 13.18 -4.42
C ARG A 65 -23.32 14.26 -4.21
N SER A 66 -22.15 13.90 -3.63
CA SER A 66 -21.14 14.86 -3.20
C SER A 66 -19.77 14.21 -3.10
N ARG A 67 -18.79 14.75 -3.82
CA ARG A 67 -17.38 14.36 -3.73
C ARG A 67 -16.76 14.80 -2.41
N ARG A 68 -17.14 16.00 -1.96
CA ARG A 68 -16.68 16.54 -0.67
C ARG A 68 -17.08 15.64 0.50
N LEU A 69 -18.31 15.13 0.49
CA LEU A 69 -18.80 14.22 1.53
C LEU A 69 -17.92 12.97 1.64
N VAL A 70 -17.53 12.36 0.51
CA VAL A 70 -16.68 11.16 0.50
C VAL A 70 -15.28 11.46 1.02
N ILE A 71 -14.69 12.61 0.66
CA ILE A 71 -13.35 13.02 1.09
C ILE A 71 -13.35 13.34 2.59
N VAL A 72 -14.30 14.14 3.08
CA VAL A 72 -14.40 14.50 4.51
C VAL A 72 -14.65 13.26 5.37
N ARG A 73 -15.56 12.36 4.94
CA ARG A 73 -15.79 11.09 5.63
C ARG A 73 -14.49 10.29 5.79
N SER A 74 -13.71 10.15 4.72
CA SER A 74 -12.44 9.41 4.77
C SER A 74 -11.48 10.01 5.78
N GLY A 75 -11.32 11.33 5.76
CA GLY A 75 -10.50 12.03 6.75
C GLY A 75 -10.97 11.80 8.19
N LEU A 76 -12.27 11.90 8.44
CA LEU A 76 -12.85 11.65 9.78
C LEU A 76 -12.61 10.22 10.26
N ILE A 77 -12.76 9.21 9.37
CA ILE A 77 -12.48 7.82 9.72
C ILE A 77 -11.01 7.62 10.03
N ALA A 78 -10.11 8.18 9.19
CA ALA A 78 -8.68 8.10 9.44
C ALA A 78 -8.30 8.77 10.78
N LEU A 79 -8.88 9.94 11.09
CA LEU A 79 -8.66 10.64 12.35
C LEU A 79 -9.09 9.79 13.56
N VAL A 80 -10.31 9.25 13.53
CA VAL A 80 -10.83 8.39 14.61
C VAL A 80 -9.97 7.15 14.77
N ALA A 81 -9.57 6.51 13.69
CA ALA A 81 -8.72 5.33 13.71
C ALA A 81 -7.33 5.63 14.28
N LEU A 82 -6.71 6.76 13.91
CA LEU A 82 -5.42 7.19 14.46
C LEU A 82 -5.50 7.45 15.97
N ILE A 83 -6.52 8.17 16.41
CA ILE A 83 -6.72 8.45 17.85
C ILE A 83 -6.99 7.14 18.61
N ALA A 84 -7.87 6.29 18.10
CA ALA A 84 -8.19 5.01 18.73
C ALA A 84 -6.96 4.10 18.81
N PHE A 85 -6.11 4.07 17.77
CA PHE A 85 -4.86 3.32 17.77
C PHE A 85 -3.86 3.88 18.80
N ALA A 86 -3.70 5.21 18.87
CA ALA A 86 -2.78 5.85 19.80
C ALA A 86 -3.17 5.64 21.28
N LEU A 87 -4.46 5.53 21.57
CA LEU A 87 -5.01 5.35 22.92
C LEU A 87 -5.27 3.88 23.29
N ALA A 88 -5.04 2.95 22.38
CA ALA A 88 -5.28 1.53 22.61
C ALA A 88 -4.38 0.96 23.72
N GLN A 89 -4.98 0.22 24.65
CA GLN A 89 -4.28 -0.47 25.74
C GLN A 89 -4.30 -2.00 25.55
N GLU A 90 -5.23 -2.50 24.74
CA GLU A 90 -5.47 -3.91 24.50
C GLU A 90 -5.34 -4.25 23.00
N ALA A 91 -4.92 -5.47 22.69
CA ALA A 91 -4.74 -5.92 21.31
C ALA A 91 -6.02 -5.79 20.44
N TRP A 92 -7.20 -6.09 21.00
CA TRP A 92 -8.47 -5.98 20.27
C TRP A 92 -8.80 -4.53 19.89
N GLN A 93 -8.38 -3.53 20.71
CA GLN A 93 -8.55 -2.11 20.42
C GLN A 93 -7.67 -1.70 19.23
N LEU A 94 -6.39 -2.14 19.21
CA LEU A 94 -5.48 -1.93 18.08
C LEU A 94 -6.02 -2.53 16.80
N ILE A 95 -6.50 -3.79 16.88
CA ILE A 95 -7.11 -4.48 15.74
C ILE A 95 -8.35 -3.73 15.26
N GLY A 96 -9.25 -3.36 16.16
CA GLY A 96 -10.47 -2.62 15.83
C GLY A 96 -10.18 -1.26 15.18
N ALA A 97 -9.26 -0.48 15.73
CA ALA A 97 -8.82 0.79 15.19
C ALA A 97 -8.21 0.63 13.79
N THR A 98 -7.38 -0.41 13.59
CA THR A 98 -6.77 -0.70 12.29
C THR A 98 -7.80 -1.15 11.26
N LEU A 99 -8.74 -2.03 11.63
CA LEU A 99 -9.83 -2.46 10.75
C LEU A 99 -10.77 -1.31 10.34
N ALA A 100 -10.97 -0.32 11.22
CA ALA A 100 -11.75 0.87 10.92
C ALA A 100 -11.17 1.65 9.72
N LEU A 101 -9.86 1.57 9.46
CA LEU A 101 -9.25 2.11 8.24
C LEU A 101 -9.82 1.50 6.95
N GLY A 102 -10.47 0.33 7.00
CA GLY A 102 -11.18 -0.20 5.85
C GLY A 102 -12.27 0.75 5.35
N PHE A 103 -12.95 1.44 6.25
CA PHE A 103 -13.96 2.43 5.89
C PHE A 103 -13.39 3.73 5.32
N TRP A 104 -12.09 3.99 5.46
CA TRP A 104 -11.39 5.12 4.88
C TRP A 104 -11.24 5.01 3.35
N LEU A 105 -11.19 3.81 2.79
CA LEU A 105 -10.92 3.58 1.37
C LEU A 105 -11.97 4.24 0.44
N GLY A 106 -11.54 4.57 -0.78
CA GLY A 106 -12.39 5.09 -1.86
C GLY A 106 -12.28 6.58 -2.16
N ASN A 107 -11.56 7.36 -1.35
CA ASN A 107 -11.41 8.81 -1.54
C ASN A 107 -10.34 9.21 -2.58
N THR A 108 -9.25 8.46 -2.70
CA THR A 108 -8.13 8.77 -3.62
C THR A 108 -8.60 8.94 -5.07
N GLY A 109 -9.46 8.02 -5.56
CA GLY A 109 -10.03 8.11 -6.90
C GLY A 109 -10.93 9.33 -7.06
N VAL A 110 -11.72 9.68 -6.05
CA VAL A 110 -12.59 10.86 -6.04
C VAL A 110 -11.77 12.14 -6.08
N MET A 111 -10.70 12.24 -5.29
CA MET A 111 -9.80 13.40 -5.31
C MET A 111 -9.11 13.56 -6.66
N LEU A 112 -8.63 12.46 -7.24
CA LEU A 112 -7.97 12.48 -8.56
C LEU A 112 -8.94 12.91 -9.66
N ALA A 113 -10.17 12.40 -9.68
CA ALA A 113 -11.22 12.82 -10.61
C ALA A 113 -11.52 14.31 -10.46
N THR A 114 -11.65 14.80 -9.23
CA THR A 114 -11.89 16.21 -8.96
C THR A 114 -10.75 17.10 -9.45
N ILE A 115 -9.50 16.73 -9.14
CA ILE A 115 -8.31 17.48 -9.63
C ILE A 115 -8.31 17.55 -11.16
N ARG A 116 -8.65 16.45 -11.85
CA ARG A 116 -8.70 16.39 -13.30
C ARG A 116 -9.74 17.36 -13.89
N GLU A 117 -10.88 17.54 -13.23
CA GLU A 117 -11.96 18.41 -13.68
C GLU A 117 -11.71 19.89 -13.37
N VAL A 118 -11.20 20.19 -12.14
CA VAL A 118 -11.00 21.59 -11.72
C VAL A 118 -9.67 22.20 -12.20
N SER A 119 -8.73 21.38 -12.65
CA SER A 119 -7.41 21.90 -13.11
C SER A 119 -7.47 22.39 -14.52
N PRO A 120 -6.97 23.61 -14.83
CA PRO A 120 -6.78 24.10 -16.18
C PRO A 120 -5.93 23.10 -16.99
N GLU A 121 -6.22 22.98 -18.29
CA GLU A 121 -5.59 21.98 -19.15
C GLU A 121 -4.04 22.04 -19.10
N ARG A 122 -3.49 23.25 -19.13
CA ARG A 122 -2.03 23.49 -19.04
C ARG A 122 -1.40 23.03 -17.71
N ALA A 123 -2.17 23.03 -16.62
CA ALA A 123 -1.69 22.66 -15.29
C ALA A 123 -2.08 21.23 -14.88
N ARG A 124 -2.96 20.56 -15.63
CA ARG A 124 -3.56 19.27 -15.27
C ARG A 124 -2.53 18.18 -15.02
N THR A 125 -1.58 18.01 -15.94
CA THR A 125 -0.51 17.02 -15.82
C THR A 125 0.33 17.23 -14.56
N ARG A 126 0.73 18.50 -14.29
CA ARG A 126 1.47 18.85 -13.09
C ARG A 126 0.66 18.61 -11.82
N SER A 127 -0.63 18.92 -11.82
CA SER A 127 -1.53 18.71 -10.69
C SER A 127 -1.67 17.24 -10.33
N ILE A 128 -1.87 16.39 -11.33
CA ILE A 128 -1.96 14.93 -11.16
C ILE A 128 -0.63 14.37 -10.67
N ALA A 129 0.48 14.82 -11.21
CA ALA A 129 1.82 14.38 -10.79
C ALA A 129 2.10 14.72 -9.32
N LEU A 130 1.78 15.95 -8.88
CA LEU A 130 1.93 16.37 -7.47
C LEU A 130 1.04 15.55 -6.54
N PHE A 131 -0.21 15.31 -6.93
CA PHE A 131 -1.12 14.48 -6.15
C PHE A 131 -0.61 13.03 -6.06
N SER A 132 -0.11 12.46 -7.15
CA SER A 132 0.43 11.11 -7.18
C SER A 132 1.70 10.96 -6.34
N ALA A 133 2.49 12.03 -6.19
CA ALA A 133 3.68 12.04 -5.32
C ALA A 133 3.34 12.11 -3.82
N ALA A 134 2.14 12.56 -3.46
CA ALA A 134 1.74 12.72 -2.05
C ALA A 134 1.73 11.40 -1.28
N ALA A 135 1.24 10.32 -1.88
CA ALA A 135 1.17 9.02 -1.22
C ALA A 135 2.56 8.41 -0.94
N PRO A 136 3.49 8.30 -1.91
CA PRO A 136 4.86 7.85 -1.62
C PRO A 136 5.58 8.71 -0.57
N MET A 137 5.38 10.04 -0.60
CA MET A 137 5.95 10.93 0.41
C MET A 137 5.38 10.68 1.80
N GLY A 138 4.07 10.43 1.92
CA GLY A 138 3.43 10.04 3.18
C GLY A 138 3.99 8.71 3.71
N PHE A 139 4.11 7.70 2.84
CA PHE A 139 4.71 6.41 3.20
C PHE A 139 6.19 6.51 3.58
N ALA A 140 6.92 7.47 3.03
CA ALA A 140 8.32 7.69 3.37
C ALA A 140 8.47 8.43 4.70
N LEU A 141 7.79 9.56 4.84
CA LEU A 141 8.00 10.47 5.98
C LEU A 141 7.28 10.00 7.24
N GLY A 142 6.14 9.29 7.13
CA GLY A 142 5.41 8.79 8.29
C GLY A 142 6.25 7.89 9.18
N PRO A 143 6.66 6.70 8.70
CA PRO A 143 7.47 5.79 9.49
C PRO A 143 8.83 6.38 9.89
N LEU A 144 9.47 7.17 9.01
CA LEU A 144 10.74 7.83 9.31
C LEU A 144 10.62 8.78 10.51
N LEU A 145 9.60 9.64 10.53
CA LEU A 145 9.35 10.53 11.65
C LEU A 145 9.01 9.75 12.92
N ALA A 146 8.16 8.72 12.81
CA ALA A 146 7.79 7.91 13.97
C ALA A 146 9.02 7.23 14.58
N GLY A 147 9.88 6.61 13.77
CA GLY A 147 11.12 5.99 14.25
C GLY A 147 12.07 6.99 14.91
N ALA A 148 12.24 8.18 14.32
CA ALA A 148 13.04 9.25 14.89
C ALA A 148 12.48 9.76 16.23
N MET A 149 11.16 9.84 16.38
CA MET A 149 10.52 10.24 17.64
C MET A 149 10.64 9.16 18.71
N ILE A 150 10.49 7.89 18.35
CA ILE A 150 10.57 6.77 19.30
C ILE A 150 12.01 6.57 19.76
N ASP A 151 12.95 6.29 18.87
CA ASP A 151 14.33 5.97 19.23
C ASP A 151 15.19 7.23 19.50
N GLY A 152 14.95 8.32 18.75
CA GLY A 152 15.78 9.53 18.88
C GLY A 152 15.35 10.44 20.03
N LEU A 153 14.05 10.52 20.34
CA LEU A 153 13.53 11.37 21.41
C LEU A 153 13.00 10.57 22.61
N GLY A 154 13.02 9.24 22.57
CA GLY A 154 12.52 8.37 23.63
C GLY A 154 11.01 8.49 23.88
N LEU A 155 10.24 8.88 22.86
CA LEU A 155 8.79 9.06 22.98
C LEU A 155 8.06 7.73 22.76
N SER A 156 6.87 7.61 23.39
CA SER A 156 6.00 6.46 23.15
C SER A 156 5.48 6.43 21.70
N LEU A 157 5.09 5.25 21.23
CA LEU A 157 4.49 5.07 19.90
C LEU A 157 3.23 5.93 19.69
N ALA A 158 2.50 6.25 20.75
CA ALA A 158 1.32 7.11 20.68
C ALA A 158 1.65 8.54 20.19
N ALA A 159 2.83 9.07 20.54
CA ALA A 159 3.21 10.45 20.22
C ALA A 159 3.26 10.74 18.70
N PRO A 160 4.00 10.01 17.85
CA PRO A 160 4.01 10.27 16.41
C PRO A 160 2.65 10.04 15.75
N ILE A 161 1.87 9.07 16.22
CA ILE A 161 0.52 8.81 15.70
C ILE A 161 -0.42 9.96 16.06
N MET A 162 -0.29 10.53 17.26
CA MET A 162 -1.08 11.69 17.67
C MET A 162 -0.71 12.95 16.86
N VAL A 163 0.57 13.13 16.51
CA VAL A 163 1.00 14.20 15.59
C VAL A 163 0.32 14.02 14.21
N ALA A 164 0.26 12.80 13.71
CA ALA A 164 -0.43 12.51 12.45
C ALA A 164 -1.95 12.76 12.56
N ALA A 165 -2.57 12.43 13.69
CA ALA A 165 -3.98 12.72 13.96
C ALA A 165 -4.27 14.22 13.97
N LEU A 166 -3.44 15.01 14.63
CA LEU A 166 -3.58 16.47 14.68
C LEU A 166 -3.43 17.11 13.28
N LEU A 167 -2.44 16.66 12.49
CA LEU A 167 -2.27 17.11 11.11
C LEU A 167 -3.50 16.77 10.27
N ASN A 168 -4.02 15.55 10.41
CA ASN A 168 -5.23 15.12 9.71
C ASN A 168 -6.45 15.95 10.12
N ALA A 169 -6.66 16.21 11.42
CA ALA A 169 -7.74 17.06 11.92
C ALA A 169 -7.68 18.48 11.34
N ALA A 170 -6.51 19.11 11.32
CA ALA A 170 -6.32 20.42 10.74
C ALA A 170 -6.69 20.47 9.25
N LEU A 171 -6.31 19.42 8.49
CA LEU A 171 -6.60 19.32 7.07
C LEU A 171 -8.08 18.98 6.78
N ILE A 172 -8.77 18.26 7.68
CA ILE A 172 -10.22 18.07 7.58
C ILE A 172 -10.93 19.44 7.71
N VAL A 173 -10.56 20.23 8.70
CA VAL A 173 -11.12 21.58 8.88
C VAL A 173 -10.85 22.44 7.64
N ALA A 174 -9.60 22.47 7.16
CA ALA A 174 -9.23 23.18 5.95
C ALA A 174 -10.03 22.72 4.72
N ASN A 175 -10.28 21.40 4.58
CA ASN A 175 -11.10 20.83 3.51
C ASN A 175 -12.55 21.33 3.62
N ILE A 176 -13.14 21.28 4.81
CA ILE A 176 -14.52 21.72 5.03
C ILE A 176 -14.69 23.22 4.70
N VAL A 177 -13.72 24.03 5.07
CA VAL A 177 -13.81 25.50 4.91
C VAL A 177 -13.47 25.94 3.48
N ALA A 178 -12.43 25.38 2.87
CA ALA A 178 -11.82 25.95 1.66
C ALA A 178 -12.17 25.20 0.36
N ILE A 179 -12.78 24.00 0.42
CA ILE A 179 -13.09 23.25 -0.79
C ILE A 179 -14.57 23.35 -1.13
N PRO A 180 -14.92 23.91 -2.30
CA PRO A 180 -16.30 23.86 -2.80
C PRO A 180 -16.72 22.42 -3.12
N ASP A 181 -17.98 22.11 -2.95
CA ASP A 181 -18.54 20.83 -3.36
C ASP A 181 -18.66 20.77 -4.89
N VAL A 182 -17.66 20.15 -5.52
CA VAL A 182 -17.63 19.98 -6.97
C VAL A 182 -18.49 18.80 -7.35
N ARG A 183 -19.59 19.07 -8.06
CA ARG A 183 -20.46 18.05 -8.61
C ARG A 183 -20.02 17.62 -10.01
N PRO A 184 -20.21 16.35 -10.40
CA PRO A 184 -19.92 15.88 -11.74
C PRO A 184 -20.74 16.64 -12.79
N HIS A 185 -20.12 16.95 -13.92
CA HIS A 185 -20.83 17.60 -15.06
C HIS A 185 -21.89 16.69 -15.68
N TYR A 186 -21.67 15.39 -15.63
CA TYR A 186 -22.58 14.36 -16.17
C TYR A 186 -22.76 13.25 -15.12
N PRO A 187 -23.69 13.42 -14.17
CA PRO A 187 -23.96 12.38 -13.19
C PRO A 187 -24.51 11.12 -13.87
N PRO A 188 -24.06 9.92 -13.47
CA PRO A 188 -24.60 8.69 -14.01
C PRO A 188 -26.08 8.55 -13.64
N THR A 189 -26.87 7.94 -14.53
CA THR A 189 -28.27 7.61 -14.26
C THR A 189 -28.40 6.26 -13.57
N GLY A 190 -29.30 6.15 -12.60
CA GLY A 190 -29.58 4.92 -11.86
C GLY A 190 -29.25 5.01 -10.37
N GLY A 191 -29.50 3.93 -9.65
CA GLY A 191 -29.19 3.82 -8.22
C GLY A 191 -27.70 3.55 -7.97
N VAL A 192 -27.20 3.86 -6.75
CA VAL A 192 -25.81 3.68 -6.34
C VAL A 192 -25.31 2.25 -6.63
N LEU A 193 -26.09 1.23 -6.26
CA LEU A 193 -25.70 -0.17 -6.44
C LEU A 193 -25.68 -0.57 -7.92
N GLU A 194 -26.58 -0.05 -8.72
CA GLU A 194 -26.65 -0.31 -10.17
C GLU A 194 -25.43 0.26 -10.87
N VAL A 195 -25.06 1.51 -10.57
CA VAL A 195 -23.88 2.19 -11.12
C VAL A 195 -22.60 1.41 -10.74
N ALA A 196 -22.47 1.01 -9.48
CA ALA A 196 -21.34 0.24 -9.00
C ALA A 196 -21.23 -1.14 -9.69
N ARG A 197 -22.35 -1.87 -9.81
CA ARG A 197 -22.41 -3.19 -10.44
C ARG A 197 -22.12 -3.14 -11.94
N ARG A 198 -22.63 -2.13 -12.65
CA ARG A 198 -22.41 -1.94 -14.08
C ARG A 198 -20.91 -1.75 -14.37
N GLY A 199 -20.24 -0.87 -13.62
CA GLY A 199 -18.79 -0.65 -13.77
C GLY A 199 -17.97 -1.91 -13.57
N LEU A 200 -18.23 -2.69 -12.52
CA LEU A 200 -17.56 -3.97 -12.28
C LEU A 200 -17.77 -4.96 -13.42
N ARG A 201 -19.02 -5.14 -13.86
CA ARG A 201 -19.36 -6.10 -14.93
C ARG A 201 -18.65 -5.76 -16.24
N GLU A 202 -18.59 -4.48 -16.63
CA GLU A 202 -17.93 -4.05 -17.87
C GLU A 202 -16.44 -4.35 -17.87
N VAL A 203 -15.76 -4.16 -16.72
CA VAL A 203 -14.33 -4.40 -16.58
C VAL A 203 -13.98 -5.88 -16.55
N PHE A 204 -14.73 -6.67 -15.78
CA PHE A 204 -14.44 -8.10 -15.65
C PHE A 204 -14.91 -8.93 -16.87
N ALA A 205 -15.68 -8.38 -17.78
CA ALA A 205 -16.04 -9.04 -19.04
C ALA A 205 -14.85 -9.13 -20.03
N ASP A 206 -13.86 -8.23 -19.94
CA ASP A 206 -12.74 -8.19 -20.90
C ASP A 206 -11.57 -9.11 -20.44
N PRO A 207 -11.19 -10.12 -21.23
CA PRO A 207 -10.11 -11.04 -20.86
C PRO A 207 -8.73 -10.35 -20.76
N ARG A 208 -8.52 -9.26 -21.50
CA ARG A 208 -7.26 -8.48 -21.43
C ARG A 208 -7.15 -7.77 -20.09
N ILE A 209 -8.26 -7.16 -19.62
CA ILE A 209 -8.29 -6.49 -18.31
C ILE A 209 -8.05 -7.52 -17.21
N ARG A 210 -8.71 -8.68 -17.28
CA ARG A 210 -8.49 -9.76 -16.29
C ARG A 210 -7.04 -10.24 -16.26
N ALA A 211 -6.40 -10.40 -17.42
CA ALA A 211 -5.00 -10.80 -17.49
C ALA A 211 -4.06 -9.74 -16.86
N GLY A 212 -4.24 -8.47 -17.17
CA GLY A 212 -3.47 -7.39 -16.55
C GLY A 212 -3.70 -7.30 -15.04
N TYR A 213 -4.95 -7.49 -14.59
CA TYR A 213 -5.29 -7.50 -13.17
C TYR A 213 -4.68 -8.69 -12.43
N LEU A 214 -4.58 -9.85 -13.07
CA LEU A 214 -3.90 -11.02 -12.49
C LEU A 214 -2.40 -10.75 -12.28
N VAL A 215 -1.74 -10.16 -13.28
CA VAL A 215 -0.32 -9.76 -13.17
C VAL A 215 -0.12 -8.77 -12.03
N LEU A 216 -0.98 -7.75 -11.94
CA LEU A 216 -0.93 -6.75 -10.87
C LEU A 216 -1.20 -7.39 -9.50
N GLY A 217 -2.15 -8.32 -9.43
CA GLY A 217 -2.48 -9.07 -8.21
C GLY A 217 -1.28 -9.84 -7.66
N PHE A 218 -0.54 -10.57 -8.51
CA PHE A 218 0.68 -11.27 -8.10
C PHE A 218 1.78 -10.32 -7.62
N ALA A 219 1.99 -9.20 -8.30
CA ALA A 219 3.00 -8.21 -7.91
C ALA A 219 2.71 -7.64 -6.52
N ILE A 220 1.45 -7.25 -6.28
CA ILE A 220 1.03 -6.68 -5.01
C ILE A 220 0.99 -7.74 -3.90
N ALA A 221 0.46 -8.95 -4.17
CA ALA A 221 0.41 -10.01 -3.17
C ALA A 221 1.81 -10.41 -2.70
N GLY A 222 2.77 -10.58 -3.63
CA GLY A 222 4.14 -10.90 -3.29
C GLY A 222 4.82 -9.83 -2.43
N GLU A 223 4.68 -8.57 -2.78
CA GLU A 223 5.25 -7.45 -1.99
C GLU A 223 4.54 -7.31 -0.63
N ARG A 224 3.20 -7.33 -0.60
CA ARG A 224 2.41 -7.12 0.61
C ARG A 224 2.53 -8.27 1.62
N MET A 225 2.88 -9.48 1.15
CA MET A 225 3.13 -10.63 2.01
C MET A 225 4.26 -10.37 3.03
N LEU A 226 5.25 -9.55 2.67
CA LEU A 226 6.40 -9.26 3.53
C LEU A 226 6.16 -8.14 4.55
N ARG A 227 5.16 -7.28 4.35
CA ARG A 227 4.91 -6.13 5.22
C ARG A 227 4.69 -6.48 6.70
N PRO A 228 3.87 -7.50 7.04
CA PRO A 228 3.65 -7.86 8.45
C PRO A 228 4.90 -8.38 9.17
N VAL A 229 5.82 -9.00 8.43
CA VAL A 229 7.00 -9.66 8.99
C VAL A 229 8.28 -8.82 8.88
N PHE A 230 8.27 -7.75 8.08
CA PHE A 230 9.46 -6.94 7.85
C PHE A 230 10.01 -6.28 9.13
N PRO A 231 9.18 -5.69 10.03
CA PRO A 231 9.66 -5.18 11.32
C PRO A 231 10.28 -6.26 12.20
N LEU A 232 9.72 -7.48 12.18
CA LEU A 232 10.28 -8.63 12.91
C LEU A 232 11.66 -9.02 12.36
N ARG A 233 11.81 -9.04 11.01
CA ARG A 233 13.12 -9.31 10.38
C ARG A 233 14.15 -8.22 10.70
N ILE A 234 13.73 -6.97 10.79
CA ILE A 234 14.61 -5.88 11.23
C ILE A 234 15.07 -6.13 12.67
N ALA A 235 14.17 -6.49 13.59
CA ALA A 235 14.52 -6.81 14.96
C ALA A 235 15.54 -7.96 15.05
N GLU A 236 15.36 -9.04 14.27
CA GLU A 236 16.35 -10.14 14.18
C GLU A 236 17.74 -9.64 13.76
N VAL A 237 17.81 -8.73 12.80
CA VAL A 237 19.09 -8.23 12.28
C VAL A 237 19.73 -7.21 13.22
N VAL A 238 18.93 -6.37 13.88
CA VAL A 238 19.43 -5.35 14.84
C VAL A 238 19.90 -5.98 16.14
N ILE A 239 19.14 -6.93 16.68
CA ILE A 239 19.41 -7.57 17.97
C ILE A 239 20.33 -8.77 17.82
N GLY A 240 20.21 -9.51 16.72
CA GLY A 240 20.98 -10.73 16.47
C GLY A 240 20.44 -11.95 17.23
N PRO A 241 21.32 -12.96 17.53
CA PRO A 241 20.89 -14.24 18.12
C PRO A 241 20.22 -14.14 19.49
N SER A 242 20.40 -13.03 20.20
CA SER A 242 19.83 -12.81 21.54
C SER A 242 18.33 -12.48 21.52
N ILE A 243 17.70 -12.34 20.35
CA ILE A 243 16.31 -11.89 20.22
C ILE A 243 15.31 -12.71 21.04
N MET A 244 15.51 -14.03 21.13
CA MET A 244 14.63 -14.93 21.89
C MET A 244 14.73 -14.78 23.42
N GLY A 245 15.77 -14.10 23.91
CA GLY A 245 15.98 -13.81 25.33
C GLY A 245 15.44 -12.45 25.77
N ILE A 246 14.89 -11.66 24.86
CA ILE A 246 14.36 -10.31 25.13
C ILE A 246 12.84 -10.38 25.21
N ALA A 247 12.27 -9.79 26.26
CA ALA A 247 10.82 -9.82 26.48
C ALA A 247 10.05 -9.05 25.38
N GLU A 248 10.56 -7.89 24.97
CA GLU A 248 9.97 -7.01 23.95
C GLU A 248 11.02 -6.64 22.90
N PRO A 249 11.36 -7.55 21.98
CA PRO A 249 12.42 -7.31 20.99
C PRO A 249 12.07 -6.21 19.97
N LEU A 250 10.79 -5.97 19.65
CA LEU A 250 10.42 -4.88 18.74
C LEU A 250 10.54 -3.50 19.41
N ALA A 251 10.44 -3.43 20.73
CA ALA A 251 10.66 -2.22 21.52
C ALA A 251 12.15 -1.99 21.86
N ALA A 252 13.04 -2.90 21.48
CA ALA A 252 14.49 -2.75 21.75
C ALA A 252 15.05 -1.49 21.05
N PRO A 253 16.02 -0.79 21.70
CA PRO A 253 16.63 0.42 21.14
C PRO A 253 17.17 0.20 19.73
N GLY A 254 16.90 1.14 18.83
CA GLY A 254 17.32 1.12 17.42
C GLY A 254 16.41 0.34 16.49
N VAL A 255 15.48 -0.48 16.98
CA VAL A 255 14.57 -1.25 16.12
C VAL A 255 13.54 -0.33 15.48
N ALA A 256 12.84 0.51 16.26
CA ALA A 256 11.81 1.41 15.73
C ALA A 256 12.39 2.43 14.73
N GLY A 257 13.55 3.01 15.03
CA GLY A 257 14.28 3.91 14.13
C GLY A 257 14.69 3.23 12.82
N THR A 258 15.18 1.99 12.92
CA THR A 258 15.56 1.21 11.74
C THR A 258 14.32 0.85 10.89
N VAL A 259 13.21 0.45 11.49
CA VAL A 259 11.92 0.21 10.78
C VAL A 259 11.51 1.48 10.03
N GLY A 260 11.54 2.63 10.70
CA GLY A 260 11.19 3.91 10.09
C GLY A 260 12.10 4.26 8.91
N LEU A 261 13.42 4.13 9.11
CA LEU A 261 14.42 4.44 8.09
C LEU A 261 14.30 3.53 6.86
N LEU A 262 14.25 2.21 7.07
CA LEU A 262 14.20 1.25 5.96
C LEU A 262 12.88 1.34 5.19
N THR A 263 11.77 1.54 5.88
CA THR A 263 10.46 1.74 5.24
C THR A 263 10.43 3.06 4.46
N GLY A 264 10.96 4.13 5.05
CA GLY A 264 11.04 5.44 4.39
C GLY A 264 11.92 5.41 3.13
N LEU A 265 13.13 4.83 3.23
CA LEU A 265 14.04 4.69 2.08
C LEU A 265 13.44 3.86 0.95
N SER A 266 12.75 2.76 1.28
CA SER A 266 12.11 1.91 0.27
C SER A 266 10.97 2.64 -0.45
N ALA A 267 10.16 3.42 0.27
CA ALA A 267 9.08 4.21 -0.34
C ALA A 267 9.62 5.29 -1.31
N LEU A 268 10.68 5.99 -0.92
CA LEU A 268 11.37 6.96 -1.79
C LEU A 268 12.01 6.27 -2.98
N GLY A 269 12.73 5.16 -2.75
CA GLY A 269 13.37 4.37 -3.81
C GLY A 269 12.37 3.87 -4.84
N GLY A 270 11.22 3.34 -4.38
CA GLY A 270 10.13 2.92 -5.26
C GLY A 270 9.55 4.07 -6.07
N ALA A 271 9.29 5.21 -5.43
CA ALA A 271 8.73 6.38 -6.10
C ALA A 271 9.64 6.95 -7.20
N LEU A 272 10.96 6.95 -6.98
CA LEU A 272 11.94 7.47 -7.92
C LEU A 272 12.31 6.46 -9.02
N ALA A 273 12.46 5.19 -8.66
CA ALA A 273 12.93 4.16 -9.59
C ALA A 273 11.92 3.86 -10.71
N ALA A 274 10.62 3.81 -10.41
CA ALA A 274 9.60 3.45 -11.39
C ALA A 274 9.60 4.36 -12.64
N PRO A 275 9.52 5.69 -12.54
CA PRO A 275 9.55 6.55 -13.72
C PRO A 275 10.92 6.52 -14.43
N LEU A 276 12.05 6.46 -13.69
CA LEU A 276 13.39 6.44 -14.26
C LEU A 276 13.66 5.15 -15.04
N LEU A 277 13.27 4.00 -14.50
CA LEU A 277 13.47 2.71 -15.15
C LEU A 277 12.49 2.51 -16.31
N ALA A 278 11.23 2.92 -16.15
CA ALA A 278 10.23 2.81 -17.20
C ALA A 278 10.64 3.55 -18.46
N THR A 279 11.07 4.81 -18.33
CA THR A 279 11.47 5.63 -19.48
C THR A 279 12.71 5.10 -20.22
N ARG A 280 13.60 4.41 -19.52
CA ARG A 280 14.83 3.85 -20.11
C ARG A 280 14.65 2.43 -20.65
N LEU A 281 13.89 1.58 -19.97
CA LEU A 281 13.79 0.17 -20.31
C LEU A 281 12.68 -0.13 -21.33
N VAL A 282 11.52 0.53 -21.24
CA VAL A 282 10.40 0.23 -22.13
C VAL A 282 10.73 0.43 -23.61
N PRO A 283 11.41 1.53 -24.03
CA PRO A 283 11.77 1.70 -25.43
C PRO A 283 12.75 0.65 -25.96
N ARG A 284 13.55 0.04 -25.06
CA ARG A 284 14.60 -0.91 -25.42
C ARG A 284 14.11 -2.35 -25.53
N ILE A 285 13.29 -2.79 -24.58
CA ILE A 285 12.92 -4.21 -24.48
C ILE A 285 11.40 -4.46 -24.45
N GLY A 286 10.58 -3.41 -24.44
CA GLY A 286 9.12 -3.49 -24.43
C GLY A 286 8.53 -3.78 -23.04
N ALA A 287 7.27 -3.36 -22.81
CA ALA A 287 6.61 -3.44 -21.52
C ALA A 287 6.50 -4.87 -20.93
N PRO A 288 6.17 -5.94 -21.68
CA PRO A 288 6.09 -7.29 -21.09
C PRO A 288 7.43 -7.82 -20.58
N ARG A 289 8.53 -7.53 -21.30
CA ARG A 289 9.88 -7.93 -20.83
C ARG A 289 10.31 -7.13 -19.61
N VAL A 290 9.98 -5.82 -19.55
CA VAL A 290 10.22 -5.00 -18.36
C VAL A 290 9.45 -5.55 -17.15
N MET A 291 8.19 -6.00 -17.33
CA MET A 291 7.44 -6.66 -16.26
C MET A 291 8.14 -7.96 -15.80
N ALA A 292 8.60 -8.81 -16.72
CA ALA A 292 9.30 -10.03 -16.36
C ALA A 292 10.59 -9.74 -15.56
N VAL A 293 11.38 -8.75 -15.99
CA VAL A 293 12.57 -8.29 -15.26
C VAL A 293 12.20 -7.74 -13.88
N GLY A 294 11.11 -6.97 -13.79
CA GLY A 294 10.59 -6.46 -12.52
C GLY A 294 10.23 -7.57 -11.53
N PHE A 295 9.55 -8.63 -12.00
CA PHE A 295 9.25 -9.80 -11.16
C PHE A 295 10.49 -10.56 -10.72
N VAL A 296 11.47 -10.74 -11.61
CA VAL A 296 12.76 -11.38 -11.26
C VAL A 296 13.48 -10.55 -10.20
N ALA A 297 13.58 -9.23 -10.40
CA ALA A 297 14.22 -8.34 -9.44
C ALA A 297 13.52 -8.34 -8.08
N ALA A 298 12.18 -8.34 -8.07
CA ALA A 298 11.39 -8.43 -6.84
C ALA A 298 11.59 -9.78 -6.12
N ALA A 299 11.59 -10.91 -6.86
CA ALA A 299 11.81 -12.24 -6.29
C ALA A 299 13.23 -12.38 -5.72
N VAL A 300 14.26 -11.88 -6.43
CA VAL A 300 15.64 -11.85 -5.94
C VAL A 300 15.75 -10.99 -4.67
N ALA A 301 15.12 -9.81 -4.64
CA ALA A 301 15.12 -8.93 -3.48
C ALA A 301 14.44 -9.58 -2.25
N ALA A 302 13.28 -10.22 -2.46
CA ALA A 302 12.59 -10.96 -1.40
C ALA A 302 13.42 -12.14 -0.89
N GLY A 303 14.06 -12.91 -1.78
CA GLY A 303 14.95 -14.00 -1.42
C GLY A 303 16.21 -13.55 -0.69
N ALA A 304 16.79 -12.42 -1.09
CA ALA A 304 17.97 -11.84 -0.42
C ALA A 304 17.69 -11.50 1.04
N MET A 305 16.45 -11.08 1.38
CA MET A 305 16.08 -10.79 2.77
C MET A 305 16.17 -11.99 3.71
N ILE A 306 16.19 -13.23 3.17
CA ILE A 306 16.37 -14.46 3.96
C ILE A 306 17.80 -14.55 4.53
N VAL A 307 18.79 -14.25 3.67
CA VAL A 307 20.21 -14.49 3.97
C VAL A 307 20.98 -13.27 4.45
N VAL A 308 20.41 -12.09 4.24
CA VAL A 308 21.04 -10.83 4.64
C VAL A 308 20.97 -10.66 6.15
N SER A 309 22.14 -10.44 6.79
CA SER A 309 22.31 -10.26 8.23
C SER A 309 22.71 -8.84 8.64
N THR A 310 22.61 -7.86 7.72
CA THR A 310 22.96 -6.46 7.98
C THR A 310 21.82 -5.52 7.67
N THR A 311 21.68 -4.44 8.43
CA THR A 311 20.67 -3.39 8.19
C THR A 311 20.82 -2.75 6.80
N PHE A 312 22.05 -2.55 6.34
CA PHE A 312 22.32 -2.04 4.98
C PHE A 312 21.82 -3.00 3.89
N GLY A 313 22.08 -4.29 4.04
CA GLY A 313 21.60 -5.31 3.09
C GLY A 313 20.07 -5.40 3.07
N LEU A 314 19.42 -5.31 4.25
CA LEU A 314 17.95 -5.24 4.33
C LEU A 314 17.41 -3.96 3.66
N ALA A 315 18.07 -2.80 3.88
CA ALA A 315 17.69 -1.55 3.23
C ALA A 315 17.76 -1.66 1.71
N LEU A 316 18.85 -2.21 1.18
CA LEU A 316 19.05 -2.41 -0.24
C LEU A 316 18.01 -3.38 -0.84
N SER A 317 17.79 -4.52 -0.19
CA SER A 317 16.82 -5.53 -0.63
C SER A 317 15.40 -4.99 -0.60
N ASN A 318 14.99 -4.29 0.47
CA ASN A 318 13.65 -3.71 0.58
C ASN A 318 13.43 -2.57 -0.43
N THR A 319 14.44 -1.74 -0.66
CA THR A 319 14.38 -0.68 -1.67
C THR A 319 14.28 -1.26 -3.09
N LEU A 320 15.03 -2.32 -3.38
CA LEU A 320 14.94 -3.01 -4.67
C LEU A 320 13.55 -3.65 -4.87
N LEU A 321 13.01 -4.30 -3.84
CA LEU A 321 11.66 -4.86 -3.87
C LEU A 321 10.60 -3.78 -4.14
N ALA A 322 10.67 -2.65 -3.42
CA ALA A 322 9.75 -1.52 -3.60
C ALA A 322 9.87 -0.90 -4.99
N ALA A 323 11.10 -0.71 -5.50
CA ALA A 323 11.37 -0.19 -6.83
C ALA A 323 10.81 -1.12 -7.93
N ALA A 324 11.05 -2.42 -7.80
CA ALA A 324 10.53 -3.42 -8.74
C ALA A 324 9.00 -3.48 -8.71
N SER A 325 8.37 -3.45 -7.53
CA SER A 325 6.91 -3.44 -7.37
C SER A 325 6.27 -2.17 -7.97
N ALA A 326 6.86 -1.00 -7.74
CA ALA A 326 6.39 0.25 -8.32
C ALA A 326 6.52 0.26 -9.86
N LEU A 327 7.64 -0.28 -10.39
CA LEU A 327 7.83 -0.46 -11.82
C LEU A 327 6.78 -1.41 -12.42
N LEU A 328 6.51 -2.54 -11.76
CA LEU A 328 5.48 -3.50 -12.20
C LEU A 328 4.11 -2.86 -12.27
N GLN A 329 3.70 -2.09 -11.24
CA GLN A 329 2.43 -1.37 -11.23
C GLN A 329 2.34 -0.39 -12.41
N ALA A 330 3.37 0.44 -12.61
CA ALA A 330 3.43 1.40 -13.71
C ALA A 330 3.35 0.70 -15.09
N MET A 331 4.02 -0.44 -15.25
CA MET A 331 4.02 -1.20 -16.50
C MET A 331 2.66 -1.84 -16.79
N VAL A 332 2.00 -2.41 -15.77
CA VAL A 332 0.65 -2.97 -15.95
C VAL A 332 -0.35 -1.89 -16.33
N PHE A 333 -0.29 -0.71 -15.70
CA PHE A 333 -1.16 0.41 -16.08
C PHE A 333 -0.88 0.91 -17.49
N THR A 334 0.38 1.01 -17.89
CA THR A 334 0.77 1.36 -19.26
C THR A 334 0.29 0.32 -20.27
N TRP A 335 0.45 -0.96 -19.96
CA TRP A 335 0.00 -2.06 -20.82
C TRP A 335 -1.54 -2.05 -20.94
N LEU A 336 -2.28 -1.93 -19.84
CA LEU A 336 -3.74 -1.82 -19.83
C LEU A 336 -4.21 -0.63 -20.68
N ALA A 337 -3.58 0.54 -20.53
CA ALA A 337 -3.94 1.73 -21.31
C ALA A 337 -3.75 1.54 -22.83
N ASN A 338 -2.85 0.65 -23.25
CA ASN A 338 -2.58 0.36 -24.66
C ASN A 338 -3.30 -0.88 -25.21
N ALA A 339 -3.62 -1.86 -24.35
CA ALA A 339 -4.23 -3.12 -24.75
C ALA A 339 -5.76 -3.07 -24.85
N VAL A 340 -6.40 -2.03 -24.28
CA VAL A 340 -7.87 -1.91 -24.21
C VAL A 340 -8.34 -0.78 -25.11
N THR A 341 -9.55 -0.93 -25.67
CA THR A 341 -10.19 0.12 -26.48
C THR A 341 -10.41 1.39 -25.65
N GLU A 342 -10.42 2.54 -26.30
CA GLU A 342 -10.56 3.84 -25.64
C GLU A 342 -11.78 3.94 -24.72
N ARG A 343 -12.90 3.38 -25.15
CA ARG A 343 -14.16 3.33 -24.38
C ARG A 343 -14.01 2.60 -23.05
N ARG A 344 -13.21 1.52 -22.99
CA ARG A 344 -13.01 0.70 -21.78
C ARG A 344 -11.78 1.12 -20.97
N ARG A 345 -10.88 1.93 -21.54
CA ARG A 345 -9.63 2.36 -20.90
C ARG A 345 -9.87 3.07 -19.58
N THR A 346 -10.80 4.03 -19.57
CA THR A 346 -11.13 4.79 -18.35
C THR A 346 -11.65 3.86 -17.25
N ALA A 347 -12.57 2.96 -17.58
CA ALA A 347 -13.11 1.99 -16.63
C ALA A 347 -12.02 1.03 -16.11
N ALA A 348 -11.16 0.49 -17.00
CA ALA A 348 -10.07 -0.41 -16.64
C ALA A 348 -9.04 0.26 -15.70
N LEU A 349 -8.70 1.52 -15.93
CA LEU A 349 -7.77 2.25 -15.07
C LEU A 349 -8.42 2.69 -13.75
N SER A 350 -9.70 3.08 -13.76
CA SER A 350 -10.41 3.48 -12.54
C SER A 350 -10.62 2.30 -11.58
N LEU A 351 -10.91 1.10 -12.11
CA LEU A 351 -11.10 -0.11 -11.31
C LEU A 351 -9.80 -0.91 -11.07
N SER A 352 -8.64 -0.38 -11.49
CA SER A 352 -7.33 -1.00 -11.19
C SER A 352 -6.98 -1.04 -9.70
N LEU A 353 -7.69 -0.28 -8.87
CA LEU A 353 -7.63 -0.42 -7.41
C LEU A 353 -8.11 -1.79 -6.93
N PHE A 354 -8.99 -2.47 -7.70
CA PHE A 354 -9.52 -3.77 -7.30
C PHE A 354 -8.43 -4.86 -7.19
N PRO A 355 -7.58 -5.10 -8.21
CA PRO A 355 -6.46 -6.03 -8.07
C PRO A 355 -5.41 -5.59 -7.06
N LEU A 356 -5.22 -4.27 -6.84
CA LEU A 356 -4.37 -3.76 -5.77
C LEU A 356 -4.89 -4.18 -4.39
N TYR A 357 -6.19 -4.04 -4.15
CA TYR A 357 -6.81 -4.46 -2.89
C TYR A 357 -6.85 -5.97 -2.75
N ALA A 358 -7.14 -6.71 -3.83
CA ALA A 358 -7.11 -8.17 -3.82
C ALA A 358 -5.71 -8.69 -3.45
N GLY A 359 -4.65 -8.15 -4.04
CA GLY A 359 -3.27 -8.49 -3.67
C GLY A 359 -2.92 -8.10 -2.23
N ALA A 360 -3.44 -6.96 -1.76
CA ALA A 360 -3.26 -6.49 -0.39
C ALA A 360 -4.05 -7.31 0.65
N VAL A 361 -5.04 -8.09 0.23
CA VAL A 361 -5.71 -9.11 1.05
C VAL A 361 -4.93 -10.42 1.00
N VAL A 362 -4.67 -10.93 -0.19
CA VAL A 362 -4.09 -12.26 -0.42
C VAL A 362 -2.68 -12.38 0.16
N GLY A 363 -1.82 -11.38 -0.08
CA GLY A 363 -0.44 -11.39 0.41
C GLY A 363 -0.35 -11.55 1.94
N PRO A 364 -0.92 -10.62 2.73
CA PRO A 364 -0.88 -10.72 4.19
C PRO A 364 -1.64 -11.92 4.76
N LEU A 365 -2.72 -12.41 4.12
CA LEU A 365 -3.39 -13.65 4.54
C LEU A 365 -2.48 -14.86 4.40
N ILE A 366 -1.79 -14.99 3.25
CA ILE A 366 -0.81 -16.07 3.05
C ILE A 366 0.34 -15.91 4.06
N SER A 367 0.84 -14.69 4.27
CA SER A 367 1.84 -14.40 5.29
C SER A 367 1.42 -14.92 6.66
N SER A 368 0.20 -14.61 7.09
CA SER A 368 -0.35 -15.04 8.38
C SER A 368 -0.46 -16.56 8.49
N ALA A 369 -0.99 -17.22 7.45
CA ALA A 369 -1.15 -18.66 7.45
C ALA A 369 0.21 -19.37 7.48
N VAL A 370 1.19 -18.88 6.73
CA VAL A 370 2.54 -19.46 6.67
C VAL A 370 3.31 -19.19 7.95
N ALA A 371 3.16 -18.03 8.57
CA ALA A 371 3.81 -17.70 9.84
C ALA A 371 3.39 -18.65 10.98
N LEU A 372 2.14 -19.13 10.96
CA LEU A 372 1.65 -20.12 11.94
C LEU A 372 2.31 -21.51 11.80
N THR A 373 2.87 -21.84 10.64
CA THR A 373 3.48 -23.14 10.38
C THR A 373 5.01 -23.13 10.53
N GLY A 374 5.61 -21.96 10.74
CA GLY A 374 7.05 -21.79 10.86
C GLY A 374 7.62 -22.42 12.14
N THR A 375 8.76 -23.11 12.02
CA THR A 375 9.55 -23.58 13.16
C THR A 375 10.88 -22.82 13.20
N PRO A 376 11.32 -22.32 14.36
CA PRO A 376 12.61 -21.63 14.50
C PRO A 376 13.77 -22.49 13.99
N ARG A 377 14.72 -21.87 13.27
CA ARG A 377 15.94 -22.49 12.76
C ARG A 377 17.13 -21.61 13.13
N VAL A 378 18.31 -22.17 13.01
CA VAL A 378 19.54 -21.38 13.19
C VAL A 378 19.58 -20.27 12.14
N GLY A 379 19.68 -19.02 12.58
CA GLY A 379 19.66 -17.83 11.71
C GLY A 379 18.25 -17.36 11.28
N ASP A 380 17.20 -18.02 11.76
CA ASP A 380 15.79 -17.66 11.54
C ASP A 380 15.03 -17.84 12.86
N ALA A 381 15.43 -17.06 13.86
CA ALA A 381 14.93 -17.19 15.24
C ALA A 381 13.41 -17.02 15.35
N LEU A 382 12.82 -16.20 14.48
CA LEU A 382 11.37 -15.94 14.43
C LEU A 382 10.64 -16.76 13.35
N ALA A 383 11.31 -17.74 12.74
CA ALA A 383 10.75 -18.63 11.72
C ALA A 383 10.10 -17.90 10.51
N LEU A 384 10.71 -16.79 10.07
CA LEU A 384 10.17 -15.92 9.01
C LEU A 384 10.50 -16.43 7.60
N THR A 385 11.52 -17.29 7.43
CA THR A 385 11.96 -17.82 6.12
C THR A 385 10.82 -18.35 5.25
N PRO A 386 9.84 -19.12 5.75
CA PRO A 386 8.74 -19.61 4.92
C PRO A 386 7.90 -18.49 4.31
N VAL A 387 7.75 -17.35 5.01
CA VAL A 387 7.01 -16.19 4.50
C VAL A 387 7.76 -15.55 3.32
N PHE A 388 9.08 -15.37 3.44
CA PHE A 388 9.90 -14.86 2.34
C PHE A 388 9.89 -15.78 1.12
N LEU A 389 9.98 -17.10 1.31
CA LEU A 389 9.87 -18.09 0.24
C LEU A 389 8.50 -18.07 -0.45
N GLY A 390 7.42 -17.89 0.32
CA GLY A 390 6.08 -17.71 -0.21
C GLY A 390 5.97 -16.47 -1.10
N SER A 391 6.59 -15.35 -0.69
CA SER A 391 6.68 -14.15 -1.50
C SER A 391 7.45 -14.39 -2.81
N VAL A 392 8.60 -15.06 -2.74
CA VAL A 392 9.39 -15.44 -3.94
C VAL A 392 8.55 -16.29 -4.87
N LEU A 393 7.78 -17.26 -4.36
CA LEU A 393 6.89 -18.11 -5.15
C LEU A 393 5.81 -17.27 -5.87
N LEU A 394 5.10 -16.38 -5.15
CA LEU A 394 4.08 -15.51 -5.74
C LEU A 394 4.65 -14.63 -6.85
N LEU A 395 5.82 -14.03 -6.62
CA LEU A 395 6.50 -13.20 -7.61
C LEU A 395 6.96 -14.01 -8.83
N THR A 396 7.41 -15.24 -8.62
CA THR A 396 7.77 -16.16 -9.72
C THR A 396 6.54 -16.57 -10.54
N LEU A 397 5.41 -16.85 -9.89
CA LEU A 397 4.13 -17.09 -10.57
C LEU A 397 3.69 -15.87 -11.39
N GLY A 398 4.00 -14.66 -10.95
CA GLY A 398 3.79 -13.43 -11.71
C GLY A 398 4.51 -13.42 -13.05
N ILE A 399 5.72 -13.99 -13.15
CA ILE A 399 6.45 -14.14 -14.43
C ILE A 399 5.64 -15.01 -15.42
N LEU A 400 5.04 -16.09 -14.92
CA LEU A 400 4.21 -16.97 -15.76
C LEU A 400 2.94 -16.25 -16.22
N ALA A 401 2.35 -15.41 -15.35
CA ALA A 401 1.20 -14.59 -15.71
C ALA A 401 1.55 -13.57 -16.82
N VAL A 402 2.71 -12.93 -16.75
CA VAL A 402 3.19 -12.01 -17.81
C VAL A 402 3.33 -12.73 -19.16
N ARG A 403 3.84 -13.95 -19.18
CA ARG A 403 3.98 -14.72 -20.43
C ARG A 403 2.64 -15.05 -21.10
N ARG A 404 1.54 -15.03 -20.35
CA ARG A 404 0.17 -15.27 -20.84
C ARG A 404 -0.58 -13.99 -21.23
N LEU A 405 0.07 -12.83 -21.16
CA LEU A 405 -0.56 -11.59 -21.60
C LEU A 405 -0.83 -11.65 -23.10
N PRO A 406 -2.07 -11.38 -23.56
CA PRO A 406 -2.38 -11.32 -24.97
C PRO A 406 -1.59 -10.20 -25.66
N ALA A 407 -1.18 -10.42 -26.91
CA ALA A 407 -0.50 -9.39 -27.70
C ALA A 407 -1.38 -8.13 -27.80
N GLY A 408 -0.79 -6.96 -27.60
CA GLY A 408 -1.50 -5.69 -27.74
C GLY A 408 -1.82 -5.39 -29.21
N GLU A 409 -2.93 -4.72 -29.49
CA GLU A 409 -3.38 -4.39 -30.86
C GLU A 409 -2.39 -3.54 -31.67
N ARG A 410 -1.38 -2.90 -31.04
CA ARG A 410 -0.37 -2.08 -31.72
C ARG A 410 0.84 -2.83 -32.24
N GLY A 411 0.92 -4.15 -32.07
CA GLY A 411 1.97 -4.98 -32.66
C GLY A 411 1.63 -5.55 -34.05
N ALA A 412 0.49 -5.21 -34.60
CA ALA A 412 0.01 -5.67 -35.90
C ALA A 412 0.00 -4.56 -36.99
N ARG A 413 0.82 -3.50 -36.83
CA ARG A 413 1.08 -2.55 -37.91
C ARG A 413 2.57 -2.43 -38.17
#